data_8f5588d3d7652e63180f7099b0ef3f53
#
_entry.id   8f5588d3d7652e63180f7099b0ef3f53
#
_cell.length_a   1.000
_cell.length_b   1.000
_cell.length_c   1.000
_cell.angle_alpha   90.00
_cell.angle_beta   90.00
_cell.angle_gamma   90.00
#
_symmetry.space_group_name_H-M   'P 1'
#
loop_
_entity.id
_entity.type
_entity.pdbx_description
1 polymer ?
#
loop_
_entity_poly.entity_id
_entity_poly.type
_entity_poly.pdbx_seq_one_letter_code
_entity_poly.pdbx_strand_id
1 'polypeptide(L)'
;NYEDRQEYADFMLNVNKHIADFSISANAGWNYSNYWALERGYKGTLLGVPNKFAASNIDPANGRISEKGGDSRVRNHAVFANLELGWKSMLYLTLTGRNDWNSRLVNTDEESFFYPSIGLSGIISEMVKLPEFISYLKVRGSYTEVGAPVSRSGLTPGTVTTPIVGGALDPTGIYPFTDFKAERTKSYEFGLSLKLWNKLSAEVTYYHSNTYNQTFLGDLPEFTGYKQIYLQAGNVENRGWE
;
A
#
# COMPACT_ATOMS: atom_id res chain seq x y z
N ASN A 1 -20.96 -16.96 11.03
CA ASN A 1 -20.53 -15.96 11.99
C ASN A 1 -19.23 -15.33 11.48
N TYR A 2 -19.21 -14.02 11.39
CA TYR A 2 -18.06 -13.24 10.98
C TYR A 2 -17.73 -12.26 12.11
N GLU A 3 -16.46 -12.19 12.48
CA GLU A 3 -15.95 -11.27 13.50
C GLU A 3 -14.66 -10.67 12.99
N ASP A 4 -14.54 -9.36 13.04
CA ASP A 4 -13.32 -8.64 12.72
C ASP A 4 -12.96 -7.66 13.83
N ARG A 5 -11.66 -7.44 13.99
CA ARG A 5 -11.10 -6.52 14.98
C ARG A 5 -9.94 -5.78 14.39
N GLN A 6 -9.96 -4.48 14.53
CA GLN A 6 -8.85 -3.61 14.18
C GLN A 6 -8.31 -2.92 15.43
N GLU A 7 -6.99 -2.99 15.60
CA GLU A 7 -6.25 -2.28 16.65
C GLU A 7 -5.30 -1.32 15.96
N TYR A 8 -5.21 -0.11 16.46
CA TYR A 8 -4.30 0.91 15.97
C TYR A 8 -3.66 1.65 17.13
N ALA A 9 -2.36 1.91 17.04
CA ALA A 9 -1.62 2.74 17.98
C ALA A 9 -0.59 3.56 17.22
N ASP A 10 -0.42 4.81 17.62
CA ASP A 10 0.59 5.70 17.07
C ASP A 10 1.26 6.53 18.19
N PHE A 11 2.50 6.85 17.94
CA PHE A 11 3.29 7.76 18.75
C PHE A 11 4.02 8.73 17.82
N MET A 12 3.96 10.01 18.12
CA MET A 12 4.59 11.04 17.30
C MET A 12 5.19 12.15 18.17
N LEU A 13 6.42 12.54 17.84
CA LEU A 13 7.10 13.71 18.36
C LEU A 13 7.11 14.81 17.30
N ASN A 14 6.78 16.02 17.71
CA ASN A 14 6.77 17.18 16.84
C ASN A 14 7.71 18.26 17.40
N VAL A 15 8.49 18.87 16.53
CA VAL A 15 9.38 19.98 16.85
C VAL A 15 9.16 21.08 15.82
N ASN A 16 8.81 22.27 16.30
CA ASN A 16 8.70 23.47 15.49
C ASN A 16 9.59 24.57 16.08
N LYS A 17 10.45 25.14 15.24
CA LYS A 17 11.40 26.17 15.68
C LYS A 17 11.65 27.18 14.57
N HIS A 18 11.72 28.45 14.98
CA HIS A 18 12.21 29.54 14.13
C HIS A 18 13.58 30.00 14.64
N ILE A 19 14.55 30.10 13.74
CA ILE A 19 15.92 30.54 14.04
C ILE A 19 16.30 31.55 12.95
N ALA A 20 16.31 32.83 13.30
CA ALA A 20 16.55 33.91 12.35
C ALA A 20 15.62 33.77 11.12
N ASP A 21 16.18 33.65 9.94
CA ASP A 21 15.44 33.53 8.67
C ASP A 21 14.94 32.09 8.38
N PHE A 22 15.22 31.12 9.26
CA PHE A 22 14.86 29.73 9.04
C PHE A 22 13.68 29.29 9.90
N SER A 23 12.76 28.59 9.28
CA SER A 23 11.72 27.81 9.96
C SER A 23 12.01 26.33 9.82
N ILE A 24 11.93 25.60 10.93
CA ILE A 24 12.15 24.16 11.01
C ILE A 24 10.90 23.54 11.58
N SER A 25 10.27 22.65 10.83
CA SER A 25 9.19 21.80 11.32
C SER A 25 9.61 20.34 11.10
N ALA A 26 9.68 19.59 12.17
CA ALA A 26 10.08 18.18 12.11
C ALA A 26 9.10 17.34 12.93
N ASN A 27 8.76 16.18 12.41
CA ASN A 27 8.08 15.16 13.18
C ASN A 27 8.70 13.79 12.90
N ALA A 28 8.69 12.95 13.91
CA ALA A 28 9.08 11.56 13.79
C ALA A 28 8.13 10.71 14.63
N GLY A 29 7.81 9.54 14.15
CA GLY A 29 6.85 8.70 14.83
C GLY A 29 6.94 7.23 14.47
N TRP A 30 6.14 6.49 15.19
CA TRP A 30 5.92 5.07 15.00
C TRP A 30 4.44 4.80 14.99
N ASN A 31 3.99 3.91 14.10
CA ASN A 31 2.63 3.41 14.15
C ASN A 31 2.59 1.87 14.12
N TYR A 32 1.50 1.36 14.65
CA TYR A 32 1.18 -0.05 14.68
C TYR A 32 -0.27 -0.24 14.26
N SER A 33 -0.52 -1.21 13.41
CA SER A 33 -1.87 -1.67 13.11
C SER A 33 -1.93 -3.20 13.11
N ASN A 34 -3.03 -3.74 13.64
CA ASN A 34 -3.33 -5.15 13.65
C ASN A 34 -4.77 -5.33 13.21
N TYR A 35 -4.95 -6.06 12.13
CA TYR A 35 -6.25 -6.49 11.65
C TYR A 35 -6.37 -7.99 11.86
N TRP A 36 -7.43 -8.40 12.50
CA TRP A 36 -7.78 -9.79 12.72
C TRP A 36 -9.20 -10.04 12.23
N ALA A 37 -9.42 -11.12 11.49
CA ALA A 37 -10.72 -11.52 11.02
C ALA A 37 -10.91 -13.02 11.22
N LEU A 38 -12.07 -13.38 11.75
CA LEU A 38 -12.47 -14.75 11.97
C LEU A 38 -13.79 -15.01 11.25
N GLU A 39 -13.80 -15.98 10.36
CA GLU A 39 -15.02 -16.45 9.72
C GLU A 39 -15.29 -17.89 10.17
N ARG A 40 -16.46 -18.14 10.73
CA ARG A 40 -16.93 -19.49 11.09
C ARG A 40 -18.32 -19.73 10.53
N GLY A 41 -18.50 -20.81 9.80
CA GLY A 41 -19.79 -21.14 9.21
C GLY A 41 -19.89 -22.59 8.76
N TYR A 42 -21.11 -23.03 8.59
CA TYR A 42 -21.42 -24.35 8.05
C TYR A 42 -22.18 -24.15 6.73
N LYS A 43 -21.80 -24.91 5.72
CA LYS A 43 -22.50 -24.97 4.45
C LYS A 43 -22.78 -26.41 4.08
N GLY A 44 -24.03 -26.72 3.78
CA GLY A 44 -24.44 -28.05 3.35
C GLY A 44 -25.92 -28.10 3.00
N THR A 45 -26.36 -29.24 2.45
CA THR A 45 -27.77 -29.54 2.14
C THR A 45 -28.50 -29.87 3.44
N LEU A 46 -29.74 -29.42 3.60
CA LEU A 46 -30.56 -29.77 4.77
C LEU A 46 -30.99 -31.24 4.70
N LEU A 47 -30.88 -31.96 5.83
CA LEU A 47 -31.11 -33.41 5.88
C LEU A 47 -32.60 -33.77 5.89
N GLY A 48 -33.40 -33.19 6.71
CA GLY A 48 -34.77 -33.67 6.87
C GLY A 48 -35.80 -32.64 7.30
N VAL A 49 -35.41 -31.57 7.93
CA VAL A 49 -36.35 -30.54 8.39
C VAL A 49 -36.18 -29.27 7.50
N PRO A 50 -37.17 -29.00 6.63
CA PRO A 50 -37.11 -27.79 5.80
C PRO A 50 -37.02 -26.53 6.66
N ASN A 51 -36.21 -25.55 6.18
CA ASN A 51 -36.02 -24.25 6.82
C ASN A 51 -35.40 -24.24 8.23
N LYS A 52 -34.93 -25.40 8.73
CA LYS A 52 -34.16 -25.45 9.96
C LYS A 52 -32.66 -25.31 9.66
N PHE A 53 -32.15 -24.10 9.72
CA PHE A 53 -30.75 -23.77 9.45
C PHE A 53 -29.86 -23.98 10.70
N ALA A 54 -29.65 -25.25 11.05
CA ALA A 54 -28.81 -25.67 12.17
C ALA A 54 -27.79 -26.71 11.69
N ALA A 55 -26.57 -26.68 12.25
CA ALA A 55 -25.51 -27.63 11.90
C ALA A 55 -25.98 -29.12 12.03
N SER A 56 -26.82 -29.41 13.03
CA SER A 56 -27.40 -30.73 13.23
C SER A 56 -28.41 -31.18 12.16
N ASN A 57 -28.82 -30.27 11.28
CA ASN A 57 -29.75 -30.57 10.17
C ASN A 57 -29.01 -30.53 8.79
N ILE A 58 -27.71 -30.54 8.79
CA ILE A 58 -26.90 -30.63 7.56
C ILE A 58 -26.66 -32.13 7.28
N ASP A 59 -26.90 -32.55 6.04
CA ASP A 59 -26.66 -33.90 5.59
C ASP A 59 -25.16 -34.20 5.48
N PRO A 60 -24.56 -35.04 6.31
CA PRO A 60 -23.16 -35.39 6.25
C PRO A 60 -22.78 -36.21 5.01
N ALA A 61 -23.74 -36.84 4.35
CA ALA A 61 -23.51 -37.70 3.18
C ALA A 61 -23.49 -36.89 1.87
N ASN A 62 -24.34 -35.86 1.77
CA ASN A 62 -24.54 -35.05 0.57
C ASN A 62 -24.05 -33.59 0.70
N GLY A 63 -23.70 -33.16 1.88
CA GLY A 63 -23.11 -31.88 2.16
C GLY A 63 -21.81 -32.04 2.89
N ARG A 64 -20.70 -31.69 2.27
CA ARG A 64 -19.51 -31.43 3.07
C ARG A 64 -19.85 -30.32 4.04
N ILE A 65 -19.83 -30.62 5.34
CA ILE A 65 -19.73 -29.57 6.34
C ILE A 65 -18.40 -28.87 6.06
N SER A 66 -18.42 -27.91 5.18
CA SER A 66 -17.26 -27.06 5.03
C SER A 66 -17.34 -26.07 6.19
N GLU A 67 -16.55 -26.31 7.21
CA GLU A 67 -16.15 -25.25 8.09
C GLU A 67 -15.42 -24.21 7.21
N LYS A 68 -16.18 -23.19 6.80
CA LYS A 68 -15.58 -22.03 6.20
C LYS A 68 -15.02 -21.22 7.36
N GLY A 69 -13.80 -21.49 7.72
CA GLY A 69 -13.17 -20.83 8.82
C GLY A 69 -11.73 -20.51 8.48
N GLY A 70 -11.36 -19.28 8.67
CA GLY A 70 -10.00 -18.82 8.61
C GLY A 70 -9.78 -17.78 9.69
N ASP A 71 -8.75 -17.95 10.48
CA ASP A 71 -8.17 -16.89 11.28
C ASP A 71 -7.15 -16.17 10.38
N SER A 72 -7.48 -14.96 9.98
CA SER A 72 -6.57 -14.14 9.19
C SER A 72 -6.10 -12.97 10.04
N ARG A 73 -4.79 -12.81 10.13
CA ARG A 73 -4.17 -11.73 10.88
C ARG A 73 -3.15 -11.01 10.04
N VAL A 74 -3.29 -9.68 9.96
CA VAL A 74 -2.33 -8.80 9.29
C VAL A 74 -1.84 -7.76 10.27
N ARG A 75 -0.53 -7.72 10.48
CA ARG A 75 0.14 -6.73 11.31
C ARG A 75 1.03 -5.85 10.47
N ASN A 76 1.02 -4.59 10.79
CA ASN A 76 1.91 -3.60 10.19
C ASN A 76 2.54 -2.74 11.28
N HIS A 77 3.85 -2.52 11.16
CA HIS A 77 4.61 -1.55 11.93
C HIS A 77 5.23 -0.56 10.95
N ALA A 78 5.31 0.69 11.35
CA ALA A 78 6.03 1.67 10.56
C ALA A 78 6.74 2.68 11.43
N VAL A 79 7.90 3.12 10.97
CA VAL A 79 8.63 4.26 11.51
C VAL A 79 8.73 5.30 10.42
N PHE A 80 8.46 6.55 10.77
CA PHE A 80 8.48 7.64 9.80
C PHE A 80 9.11 8.90 10.40
N ALA A 81 9.64 9.73 9.51
CA ALA A 81 10.11 11.06 9.84
C ALA A 81 9.81 12.02 8.70
N ASN A 82 9.45 13.25 9.05
CA ASN A 82 9.28 14.35 8.12
C ASN A 82 10.05 15.56 8.63
N LEU A 83 10.67 16.27 7.71
CA LEU A 83 11.40 17.51 7.95
C LEU A 83 11.00 18.54 6.91
N GLU A 84 10.53 19.68 7.34
CA GLU A 84 10.34 20.84 6.50
C GLU A 84 11.28 21.96 6.95
N LEU A 85 12.06 22.46 6.02
CA LEU A 85 12.95 23.60 6.20
C LEU A 85 12.44 24.75 5.33
N GLY A 86 12.05 25.85 5.97
CA GLY A 86 11.69 27.09 5.28
C GLY A 86 12.80 28.14 5.45
N TRP A 87 13.09 28.88 4.39
CA TRP A 87 14.01 30.01 4.41
C TRP A 87 13.33 31.28 3.95
N LYS A 88 13.34 32.29 4.82
CA LYS A 88 12.73 33.62 4.59
C LYS A 88 11.26 33.58 4.14
N SER A 89 10.56 32.51 4.43
CA SER A 89 9.22 32.24 3.89
C SER A 89 9.11 32.21 2.37
N MET A 90 10.25 32.08 1.68
CA MET A 90 10.33 32.08 0.22
C MET A 90 10.65 30.72 -0.36
N LEU A 91 11.51 29.95 0.30
CA LEU A 91 11.98 28.64 -0.14
C LEU A 91 11.68 27.60 0.92
N TYR A 92 11.14 26.46 0.49
CA TYR A 92 10.80 25.34 1.38
C TYR A 92 11.34 24.04 0.80
N LEU A 93 12.06 23.31 1.64
CA LEU A 93 12.52 21.95 1.37
C LEU A 93 11.77 21.00 2.31
N THR A 94 11.08 20.02 1.74
CA THR A 94 10.39 18.97 2.51
C THR A 94 11.09 17.65 2.24
N LEU A 95 11.45 16.94 3.31
CA LEU A 95 12.03 15.60 3.25
C LEU A 95 11.16 14.67 4.07
N THR A 96 10.80 13.54 3.52
CA THR A 96 10.08 12.49 4.26
C THR A 96 10.73 11.15 4.04
N GLY A 97 10.66 10.31 5.05
CA GLY A 97 11.09 8.93 4.96
C GLY A 97 10.20 8.05 5.83
N ARG A 98 9.84 6.89 5.29
CA ARG A 98 9.06 5.90 6.02
C ARG A 98 9.58 4.50 5.72
N ASN A 99 9.63 3.68 6.76
CA ASN A 99 9.91 2.26 6.64
C ASN A 99 8.77 1.45 7.24
N ASP A 100 8.22 0.54 6.46
CA ASP A 100 7.14 -0.35 6.87
C ASP A 100 7.62 -1.80 6.99
N TRP A 101 7.13 -2.50 8.01
CA TRP A 101 7.22 -3.95 8.20
C TRP A 101 5.81 -4.51 8.17
N ASN A 102 5.54 -5.41 7.24
CA ASN A 102 4.21 -5.99 7.09
C ASN A 102 4.27 -7.52 7.21
N SER A 103 3.38 -8.10 8.01
CA SER A 103 3.34 -9.54 8.23
C SER A 103 3.06 -10.38 6.96
N ARG A 104 2.59 -9.76 5.88
CA ARG A 104 2.42 -10.43 4.58
C ARG A 104 3.72 -10.68 3.85
N LEU A 105 4.79 -9.97 4.23
CA LEU A 105 6.13 -10.10 3.64
C LEU A 105 7.06 -10.97 4.51
N VAL A 106 6.59 -11.53 5.61
CA VAL A 106 7.38 -12.44 6.44
C VAL A 106 7.81 -13.66 5.64
N ASN A 107 9.08 -14.04 5.75
CA ASN A 107 9.75 -15.10 4.98
C ASN A 107 9.86 -14.81 3.47
N THR A 108 9.76 -13.56 3.06
CA THR A 108 10.13 -13.10 1.71
C THR A 108 11.51 -12.43 1.74
N ASP A 109 12.08 -12.14 0.58
CA ASP A 109 13.38 -11.47 0.49
C ASP A 109 13.34 -10.00 0.95
N GLU A 110 12.16 -9.39 1.02
CA GLU A 110 11.96 -8.01 1.47
C GLU A 110 10.92 -7.95 2.60
N GLU A 111 11.35 -8.23 3.83
CA GLU A 111 10.47 -8.18 5.02
C GLU A 111 10.08 -6.74 5.41
N SER A 112 10.87 -5.76 5.02
CA SER A 112 10.59 -4.33 5.23
C SER A 112 10.96 -3.52 4.00
N PHE A 113 10.28 -2.41 3.82
CA PHE A 113 10.53 -1.53 2.69
C PHE A 113 10.54 -0.07 3.11
N PHE A 114 11.62 0.61 2.71
CA PHE A 114 11.79 2.05 2.92
C PHE A 114 11.39 2.81 1.68
N TYR A 115 10.75 3.95 1.86
CA TYR A 115 10.39 4.85 0.78
C TYR A 115 10.54 6.32 1.19
N PRO A 116 11.32 7.08 0.41
CA PRO A 116 11.56 8.50 0.62
C PRO A 116 10.64 9.39 -0.19
N SER A 117 10.55 10.66 0.23
CA SER A 117 10.01 11.74 -0.57
C SER A 117 10.85 13.00 -0.38
N ILE A 118 10.99 13.77 -1.43
CA ILE A 118 11.63 15.08 -1.41
C ILE A 118 10.77 16.08 -2.19
N GLY A 119 10.50 17.23 -1.60
CA GLY A 119 9.78 18.34 -2.22
C GLY A 119 10.56 19.63 -2.08
N LEU A 120 10.58 20.42 -3.13
CA LEU A 120 11.13 21.77 -3.15
C LEU A 120 10.06 22.72 -3.67
N SER A 121 9.82 23.82 -2.97
CA SER A 121 8.93 24.87 -3.45
C SER A 121 9.52 26.26 -3.21
N GLY A 122 9.35 27.14 -4.18
CA GLY A 122 9.82 28.51 -4.11
C GLY A 122 8.72 29.51 -4.48
N ILE A 123 8.56 30.55 -3.64
CA ILE A 123 7.66 31.67 -3.90
C ILE A 123 8.47 32.73 -4.63
N ILE A 124 8.45 32.66 -5.96
CA ILE A 124 9.29 33.50 -6.83
C ILE A 124 8.94 34.99 -6.67
N SER A 125 7.66 35.30 -6.43
CA SER A 125 7.21 36.69 -6.17
C SER A 125 7.81 37.33 -4.92
N GLU A 126 8.31 36.50 -3.98
CA GLU A 126 9.02 36.99 -2.79
C GLU A 126 10.53 37.07 -2.99
N MET A 127 11.08 36.36 -4.00
CA MET A 127 12.51 36.32 -4.27
C MET A 127 12.98 37.42 -5.20
N VAL A 128 12.15 37.76 -6.17
CA VAL A 128 12.49 38.76 -7.21
C VAL A 128 11.30 39.68 -7.48
N LYS A 129 11.62 40.93 -7.90
CA LYS A 129 10.59 41.88 -8.32
C LYS A 129 10.00 41.41 -9.65
N LEU A 130 8.73 41.07 -9.65
CA LEU A 130 7.98 40.72 -10.84
C LEU A 130 7.20 41.94 -11.36
N PRO A 131 6.71 41.91 -12.61
CA PRO A 131 5.79 42.93 -13.12
C PRO A 131 4.52 43.02 -12.25
N GLU A 132 3.98 44.25 -12.09
CA GLU A 132 2.86 44.52 -11.18
C GLU A 132 1.61 43.68 -11.42
N PHE A 133 1.43 43.18 -12.64
CA PHE A 133 0.28 42.32 -12.95
C PHE A 133 0.42 40.90 -12.37
N ILE A 134 1.64 40.46 -12.01
CA ILE A 134 1.88 39.16 -11.34
C ILE A 134 1.89 39.39 -9.83
N SER A 135 0.79 39.09 -9.17
CA SER A 135 0.64 39.29 -7.74
C SER A 135 1.21 38.15 -6.89
N TYR A 136 1.34 36.96 -7.48
CA TYR A 136 1.90 35.79 -6.82
C TYR A 136 2.38 34.79 -7.86
N LEU A 137 3.57 34.21 -7.63
CA LEU A 137 4.13 33.15 -8.43
C LEU A 137 4.87 32.18 -7.53
N LYS A 138 4.40 30.92 -7.53
CA LYS A 138 5.03 29.80 -6.82
C LYS A 138 5.34 28.70 -7.79
N VAL A 139 6.51 28.13 -7.67
CA VAL A 139 6.92 26.89 -8.37
C VAL A 139 7.15 25.78 -7.35
N ARG A 140 6.81 24.55 -7.70
CA ARG A 140 7.05 23.38 -6.86
C ARG A 140 7.52 22.21 -7.70
N GLY A 141 8.37 21.38 -7.13
CA GLY A 141 8.77 20.12 -7.70
C GLY A 141 8.89 19.09 -6.58
N SER A 142 8.47 17.86 -6.83
CA SER A 142 8.61 16.79 -5.87
C SER A 142 8.95 15.47 -6.55
N TYR A 143 9.65 14.63 -5.79
CA TYR A 143 9.84 13.23 -6.04
C TYR A 143 9.29 12.46 -4.82
N THR A 144 8.45 11.48 -5.07
CA THR A 144 7.86 10.65 -4.03
C THR A 144 7.97 9.20 -4.43
N GLU A 145 8.42 8.38 -3.49
CA GLU A 145 8.32 6.95 -3.59
C GLU A 145 7.33 6.45 -2.54
N VAL A 146 6.42 5.54 -2.91
CA VAL A 146 5.44 4.91 -2.03
C VAL A 146 5.55 3.41 -2.18
N GLY A 147 5.63 2.70 -1.06
CA GLY A 147 5.61 1.26 -1.02
C GLY A 147 4.26 0.73 -0.52
N ALA A 148 3.81 -0.38 -1.07
CA ALA A 148 2.65 -1.10 -0.60
C ALA A 148 2.99 -2.59 -0.44
N PRO A 149 2.57 -3.24 0.66
CA PRO A 149 2.74 -4.67 0.79
C PRO A 149 1.84 -5.38 -0.23
N VAL A 150 2.22 -6.59 -0.61
CA VAL A 150 1.39 -7.41 -1.50
C VAL A 150 -0.01 -7.55 -0.91
N SER A 151 -1.04 -7.27 -1.72
CA SER A 151 -2.43 -7.13 -1.26
C SER A 151 -3.09 -8.44 -0.80
N ARG A 152 -2.46 -9.60 -0.99
CA ARG A 152 -3.03 -10.91 -0.67
C ARG A 152 -2.33 -11.58 0.50
N SER A 153 -3.12 -12.17 1.40
CA SER A 153 -2.65 -13.09 2.42
C SER A 153 -2.37 -14.47 1.81
N GLY A 154 -1.42 -15.21 2.40
CA GLY A 154 -1.12 -16.58 1.97
C GLY A 154 -0.04 -16.70 0.89
N LEU A 155 0.72 -15.62 0.65
CA LEU A 155 1.91 -15.66 -0.22
C LEU A 155 3.14 -16.22 0.48
N THR A 156 3.11 -16.31 1.81
CA THR A 156 4.20 -16.93 2.58
C THR A 156 4.35 -18.38 2.13
N PRO A 157 5.57 -18.81 1.77
CA PRO A 157 5.77 -20.17 1.30
C PRO A 157 5.31 -21.17 2.35
N GLY A 158 4.37 -22.00 1.97
CA GLY A 158 3.90 -23.13 2.76
C GLY A 158 4.33 -24.45 2.10
N THR A 159 4.20 -25.54 2.83
CA THR A 159 4.33 -26.86 2.24
C THR A 159 3.13 -27.11 1.33
N VAL A 160 3.36 -27.13 0.02
CA VAL A 160 2.33 -27.50 -0.96
C VAL A 160 2.51 -28.97 -1.29
N THR A 161 1.49 -29.77 -1.00
CA THR A 161 1.43 -31.17 -1.42
C THR A 161 0.51 -31.27 -2.63
N THR A 162 1.03 -31.83 -3.72
CA THR A 162 0.20 -32.13 -4.89
C THR A 162 -0.39 -33.52 -4.70
N PRO A 163 -1.69 -33.67 -4.53
CA PRO A 163 -2.30 -34.99 -4.36
C PRO A 163 -2.23 -35.79 -5.65
N ILE A 164 -2.02 -37.08 -5.52
CA ILE A 164 -2.16 -38.03 -6.61
C ILE A 164 -3.57 -38.64 -6.51
N VAL A 165 -4.41 -38.36 -7.48
CA VAL A 165 -5.77 -38.88 -7.56
C VAL A 165 -5.88 -39.84 -8.74
N GLY A 166 -6.30 -41.09 -8.47
CA GLY A 166 -6.44 -42.09 -9.53
C GLY A 166 -5.17 -42.46 -10.29
N GLY A 167 -3.99 -42.25 -9.69
CA GLY A 167 -2.68 -42.48 -10.32
C GLY A 167 -2.17 -41.34 -11.20
N ALA A 168 -2.92 -40.23 -11.32
CA ALA A 168 -2.54 -39.02 -12.01
C ALA A 168 -2.26 -37.87 -11.03
N LEU A 169 -1.35 -37.00 -11.40
CA LEU A 169 -1.16 -35.74 -10.67
C LEU A 169 -2.42 -34.88 -10.84
N ASP A 170 -3.04 -34.52 -9.72
CA ASP A 170 -4.10 -33.49 -9.70
C ASP A 170 -3.44 -32.16 -9.30
N PRO A 171 -3.20 -31.25 -10.24
CA PRO A 171 -2.56 -30.00 -9.93
C PRO A 171 -3.42 -29.19 -8.94
N THR A 172 -2.90 -28.93 -7.77
CA THR A 172 -3.59 -28.17 -6.74
C THR A 172 -2.70 -27.04 -6.25
N GLY A 173 -3.34 -25.91 -5.94
CA GLY A 173 -2.69 -24.82 -5.26
C GLY A 173 -1.83 -23.92 -6.15
N ILE A 174 -1.09 -23.06 -5.48
CA ILE A 174 -0.26 -22.02 -6.07
C ILE A 174 1.19 -22.43 -5.87
N TYR A 175 2.01 -22.28 -6.91
CA TYR A 175 3.45 -22.53 -6.84
C TYR A 175 4.07 -21.64 -5.73
N PRO A 176 4.84 -22.19 -4.80
CA PRO A 176 5.48 -21.42 -3.75
C PRO A 176 6.54 -20.50 -4.37
N PHE A 177 6.33 -19.21 -4.18
CA PHE A 177 7.24 -18.17 -4.65
C PHE A 177 7.69 -17.35 -3.44
N THR A 178 9.00 -17.16 -3.28
CA THR A 178 9.60 -16.51 -2.10
C THR A 178 10.14 -15.13 -2.38
N ASP A 179 10.48 -14.83 -3.64
CA ASP A 179 11.10 -13.56 -4.06
C ASP A 179 10.05 -12.45 -4.25
N PHE A 180 9.24 -12.25 -3.21
CA PHE A 180 8.27 -11.14 -3.20
C PHE A 180 8.90 -9.86 -2.69
N LYS A 181 8.68 -8.79 -3.46
CA LYS A 181 9.03 -7.41 -3.09
C LYS A 181 7.78 -6.59 -2.90
N ALA A 182 7.86 -5.54 -2.11
CA ALA A 182 6.78 -4.58 -2.01
C ALA A 182 6.50 -3.96 -3.38
N GLU A 183 5.23 -3.75 -3.70
CA GLU A 183 4.85 -2.92 -4.85
C GLU A 183 5.30 -1.49 -4.59
N ARG A 184 5.87 -0.83 -5.59
CA ARG A 184 6.41 0.52 -5.45
C ARG A 184 5.88 1.44 -6.54
N THR A 185 5.50 2.64 -6.15
CA THR A 185 5.15 3.72 -7.07
C THR A 185 6.14 4.86 -6.90
N LYS A 186 6.79 5.25 -7.98
CA LYS A 186 7.65 6.44 -8.08
C LYS A 186 6.89 7.52 -8.81
N SER A 187 6.84 8.71 -8.24
CA SER A 187 6.13 9.85 -8.82
C SER A 187 7.01 11.09 -8.85
N TYR A 188 6.92 11.83 -9.93
CA TYR A 188 7.49 13.15 -10.09
C TYR A 188 6.36 14.13 -10.38
N GLU A 189 6.37 15.25 -9.69
CA GLU A 189 5.39 16.31 -9.88
C GLU A 189 6.09 17.67 -10.03
N PHE A 190 5.60 18.48 -10.96
CA PHE A 190 6.01 19.86 -11.16
C PHE A 190 4.76 20.73 -11.23
N GLY A 191 4.67 21.71 -10.35
CA GLY A 191 3.51 22.58 -10.24
C GLY A 191 3.90 24.06 -10.34
N LEU A 192 3.03 24.82 -10.97
CA LEU A 192 3.08 26.27 -11.08
C LEU A 192 1.77 26.84 -10.55
N SER A 193 1.85 27.75 -9.57
CA SER A 193 0.70 28.50 -9.08
C SER A 193 0.91 29.98 -9.38
N LEU A 194 -0.03 30.60 -10.09
CA LEU A 194 0.04 31.97 -10.57
C LEU A 194 -1.19 32.73 -10.12
N LYS A 195 -1.01 33.98 -9.66
CA LYS A 195 -2.10 34.91 -9.39
C LYS A 195 -1.84 36.23 -10.10
N LEU A 196 -2.79 36.65 -10.93
CA LEU A 196 -2.71 37.89 -11.72
C LEU A 196 -3.69 38.92 -11.18
N TRP A 197 -3.24 40.19 -11.10
CA TRP A 197 -4.02 41.36 -10.66
C TRP A 197 -4.76 41.15 -9.34
N ASN A 198 -4.31 40.24 -8.48
CA ASN A 198 -5.04 39.79 -7.29
C ASN A 198 -6.46 39.26 -7.54
N LYS A 199 -6.83 38.96 -8.77
CA LYS A 199 -8.19 38.57 -9.18
C LYS A 199 -8.26 37.20 -9.85
N LEU A 200 -7.29 36.87 -10.68
CA LEU A 200 -7.28 35.64 -11.45
C LEU A 200 -6.21 34.69 -10.86
N SER A 201 -6.60 33.50 -10.46
CA SER A 201 -5.68 32.44 -10.03
C SER A 201 -5.70 31.29 -11.02
N ALA A 202 -4.52 30.80 -11.36
CA ALA A 202 -4.32 29.63 -12.21
C ALA A 202 -3.30 28.69 -11.54
N GLU A 203 -3.55 27.40 -11.65
CA GLU A 203 -2.63 26.38 -11.19
C GLU A 203 -2.50 25.33 -12.30
N VAL A 204 -1.25 24.92 -12.57
CA VAL A 204 -0.94 23.89 -13.55
C VAL A 204 0.02 22.92 -12.91
N THR A 205 -0.28 21.64 -12.98
CA THR A 205 0.57 20.57 -12.46
C THR A 205 0.81 19.52 -13.53
N TYR A 206 2.08 19.19 -13.77
CA TYR A 206 2.47 18.02 -14.52
C TYR A 206 2.84 16.91 -13.55
N TYR A 207 2.34 15.70 -13.79
CA TYR A 207 2.71 14.53 -13.02
C TYR A 207 3.12 13.37 -13.92
N HIS A 208 4.02 12.57 -13.39
CA HIS A 208 4.45 11.30 -13.98
C HIS A 208 4.64 10.29 -12.85
N SER A 209 3.94 9.18 -12.90
CA SER A 209 4.07 8.11 -11.94
C SER A 209 4.30 6.77 -12.62
N ASN A 210 5.08 5.91 -11.98
CA ASN A 210 5.37 4.58 -12.43
C ASN A 210 5.25 3.59 -11.26
N THR A 211 4.34 2.61 -11.39
CA THR A 211 4.15 1.54 -10.42
C THR A 211 4.77 0.26 -10.95
N TYR A 212 5.65 -0.35 -10.18
CA TYR A 212 6.38 -1.56 -10.51
C TYR A 212 6.29 -2.61 -9.40
N ASN A 213 6.73 -3.84 -9.69
CA ASN A 213 6.54 -5.02 -8.84
C ASN A 213 5.08 -5.38 -8.57
N GLN A 214 4.17 -5.04 -9.49
CA GLN A 214 2.78 -5.45 -9.33
C GLN A 214 2.64 -6.96 -9.42
N THR A 215 1.83 -7.52 -8.52
CA THR A 215 1.65 -8.95 -8.38
C THR A 215 0.44 -9.43 -9.19
N PHE A 216 0.69 -10.36 -10.10
CA PHE A 216 -0.33 -11.02 -10.91
C PHE A 216 -0.38 -12.50 -10.59
N LEU A 217 -1.54 -13.10 -10.75
CA LEU A 217 -1.74 -14.53 -10.70
C LEU A 217 -1.78 -15.07 -12.14
N GLY A 218 -0.81 -15.89 -12.50
CA GLY A 218 -0.73 -16.56 -13.80
C GLY A 218 -1.06 -18.03 -13.69
N ASP A 219 -1.65 -18.62 -14.73
CA ASP A 219 -1.91 -20.04 -14.80
C ASP A 219 -0.65 -20.80 -15.24
N LEU A 220 -0.44 -21.97 -14.65
CA LEU A 220 0.66 -22.87 -14.99
C LEU A 220 0.15 -24.08 -15.77
N PRO A 221 0.97 -24.64 -16.68
CA PRO A 221 0.66 -25.91 -17.34
C PRO A 221 0.51 -27.04 -16.32
N GLU A 222 -0.44 -27.94 -16.53
CA GLU A 222 -0.76 -29.04 -15.60
C GLU A 222 0.42 -29.94 -15.25
N PHE A 223 1.37 -30.14 -16.18
CA PHE A 223 2.56 -30.96 -15.94
C PHE A 223 3.49 -30.42 -14.85
N THR A 224 3.33 -29.15 -14.43
CA THR A 224 4.12 -28.56 -13.33
C THR A 224 3.69 -29.04 -11.95
N GLY A 225 2.52 -29.65 -11.85
CA GLY A 225 1.91 -30.06 -10.59
C GLY A 225 1.22 -28.93 -9.81
N TYR A 226 1.18 -27.71 -10.37
CA TYR A 226 0.53 -26.53 -9.78
C TYR A 226 -0.43 -25.92 -10.78
N LYS A 227 -1.48 -25.28 -10.28
CA LYS A 227 -2.45 -24.58 -11.14
C LYS A 227 -2.00 -23.17 -11.48
N GLN A 228 -1.39 -22.49 -10.55
CA GLN A 228 -1.11 -21.06 -10.65
C GLN A 228 0.22 -20.69 -10.01
N ILE A 229 0.74 -19.55 -10.42
CA ILE A 229 1.93 -18.91 -9.85
C ILE A 229 1.68 -17.40 -9.69
N TYR A 230 2.20 -16.83 -8.62
CA TYR A 230 2.29 -15.38 -8.51
C TYR A 230 3.54 -14.86 -9.23
N LEU A 231 3.35 -13.85 -10.05
CA LEU A 231 4.40 -13.17 -10.81
C LEU A 231 4.41 -11.70 -10.44
N GLN A 232 5.59 -11.17 -10.20
CA GLN A 232 5.80 -9.73 -10.03
C GLN A 232 6.45 -9.16 -11.30
N ALA A 233 5.63 -8.74 -12.25
CA ALA A 233 6.11 -8.29 -13.56
C ALA A 233 5.41 -7.02 -14.06
N GLY A 234 4.50 -6.44 -13.27
CA GLY A 234 3.75 -5.26 -13.67
C GLY A 234 4.58 -3.99 -13.63
N ASN A 235 4.48 -3.22 -14.70
CA ASN A 235 4.99 -1.87 -14.79
C ASN A 235 3.91 -1.00 -15.45
N VAL A 236 3.30 -0.12 -14.66
CA VAL A 236 2.22 0.77 -15.10
C VAL A 236 2.66 2.20 -14.99
N GLU A 237 2.69 2.88 -16.11
CA GLU A 237 3.03 4.30 -16.21
C GLU A 237 1.75 5.14 -16.34
N ASN A 238 1.68 6.22 -15.59
CA ASN A 238 0.62 7.23 -15.68
C ASN A 238 1.24 8.63 -15.70
N ARG A 239 0.81 9.48 -16.63
CA ARG A 239 1.28 10.86 -16.77
C ARG A 239 0.18 11.76 -17.27
N GLY A 240 0.18 13.00 -16.83
CA GLY A 240 -0.85 13.97 -17.23
C GLY A 240 -0.56 15.38 -16.77
N TRP A 241 -1.51 16.25 -17.14
CA TRP A 241 -1.57 17.65 -16.76
C TRP A 241 -2.91 17.90 -16.06
N GLU A 242 -2.86 18.68 -15.01
CA GLU A 242 -4.01 19.17 -14.29
C GLU A 242 -4.03 20.70 -14.29
#